data_25bb85a9e5da3efa406a886fd2250c72
#
_entry.id   25bb85a9e5da3efa406a886fd2250c72
#
_cell.length_a   1.000
_cell.length_b   1.000
_cell.length_c   1.000
_cell.angle_alpha   90.00
_cell.angle_beta   90.00
_cell.angle_gamma   90.00
#
_symmetry.space_group_name_H-M   'P 1'
#
loop_
_entity.id
_entity.type
_entity.pdbx_description
1 polymer ?
#
loop_
_entity_poly.entity_id
_entity_poly.type
_entity_poly.pdbx_seq_one_letter_code
_entity_poly.pdbx_strand_id
1 'polypeptide(L)'
;MRQINRVFSAFIVSGDSVELNDNQNVINVANFAMDVHNRMSSYPYAFKVVEIISNTAQLYPPARVKYMLQIKAAQTVCENHSSVNVTDCALQSNAEIMTCSFTIIAVPGNYFIPKHLLSDQCV
;
A
#
# COMPACT_ATOMS: atom_id res chain seq x y z
N MET A 1 8.37 -19.03 -3.76
CA MET A 1 8.16 -17.63 -3.43
C MET A 1 7.07 -17.04 -4.26
N ARG A 2 6.21 -16.32 -3.61
CA ARG A 2 5.06 -15.77 -4.28
C ARG A 2 5.41 -14.54 -5.08
N GLN A 3 4.81 -14.41 -6.21
CA GLN A 3 4.98 -13.26 -7.06
C GLN A 3 4.00 -12.17 -6.66
N ILE A 4 4.48 -10.94 -6.61
CA ILE A 4 3.60 -9.84 -6.30
C ILE A 4 2.57 -9.64 -7.39
N ASN A 5 2.99 -9.76 -8.61
CA ASN A 5 2.14 -9.38 -9.72
C ASN A 5 0.87 -10.21 -9.85
N ARG A 6 0.80 -11.37 -9.24
CA ARG A 6 -0.38 -12.17 -9.43
C ARG A 6 -1.50 -11.81 -8.49
N VAL A 7 -1.28 -10.89 -7.57
CA VAL A 7 -2.34 -10.47 -6.68
C VAL A 7 -3.00 -9.18 -7.13
N PHE A 8 -2.69 -8.73 -8.30
CA PHE A 8 -3.24 -7.50 -8.79
C PHE A 8 -4.58 -7.72 -9.38
N SER A 9 -5.52 -7.95 -8.57
CA SER A 9 -6.86 -8.06 -9.05
C SER A 9 -7.66 -7.08 -8.27
N ALA A 10 -7.90 -5.97 -8.85
CA ALA A 10 -8.92 -5.09 -8.35
C ALA A 10 -10.19 -5.57 -8.96
N PHE A 11 -11.15 -5.94 -8.15
CA PHE A 11 -12.33 -6.60 -8.65
C PHE A 11 -13.47 -5.64 -8.77
N ILE A 12 -14.21 -5.81 -9.83
CA ILE A 12 -15.49 -5.15 -9.96
C ILE A 12 -16.52 -6.06 -9.38
N VAL A 13 -17.14 -5.61 -8.31
CA VAL A 13 -18.13 -6.41 -7.62
C VAL A 13 -19.52 -5.92 -7.93
N SER A 14 -19.66 -4.62 -8.13
CA SER A 14 -20.95 -4.02 -8.38
C SER A 14 -20.75 -2.78 -9.23
N GLY A 15 -21.80 -2.05 -9.48
CA GLY A 15 -21.71 -0.88 -10.32
C GLY A 15 -20.81 0.22 -9.78
N ASP A 16 -20.55 0.21 -8.49
CA ASP A 16 -19.70 1.23 -7.89
C ASP A 16 -18.27 0.75 -7.66
N SER A 17 -17.92 -0.42 -8.16
CA SER A 17 -16.56 -0.94 -8.09
C SER A 17 -15.99 -0.95 -9.50
N VAL A 18 -14.68 -0.83 -9.59
CA VAL A 18 -13.98 -0.83 -10.87
C VAL A 18 -12.85 -1.82 -10.84
N GLU A 19 -12.60 -2.40 -12.00
CA GLU A 19 -11.42 -3.22 -12.17
C GLU A 19 -10.30 -2.32 -12.64
N LEU A 20 -9.20 -2.35 -11.93
CA LEU A 20 -8.03 -1.55 -12.28
C LEU A 20 -6.99 -2.46 -12.88
N ASN A 21 -6.69 -2.22 -14.14
CA ASN A 21 -5.63 -2.97 -14.81
C ASN A 21 -4.27 -2.38 -14.55
N ASP A 22 -4.23 -1.21 -13.95
CA ASP A 22 -2.98 -0.51 -13.71
C ASP A 22 -2.45 -0.91 -12.36
N ASN A 23 -1.61 -1.94 -12.36
CA ASN A 23 -0.99 -2.42 -11.14
C ASN A 23 -0.11 -1.35 -10.50
N GLN A 24 0.40 -0.41 -11.30
CA GLN A 24 1.25 0.64 -10.76
C GLN A 24 0.48 1.55 -9.82
N ASN A 25 -0.79 1.85 -10.12
CA ASN A 25 -1.60 2.63 -9.20
C ASN A 25 -1.77 1.91 -7.86
N VAL A 26 -2.00 0.60 -7.90
CA VAL A 26 -2.15 -0.18 -6.67
C VAL A 26 -0.85 -0.18 -5.88
N ILE A 27 0.26 -0.37 -6.56
CA ILE A 27 1.57 -0.36 -5.91
C ILE A 27 1.85 1.00 -5.28
N ASN A 28 1.56 2.07 -6.01
CA ASN A 28 1.78 3.42 -5.49
C ASN A 28 0.94 3.69 -4.25
N VAL A 29 -0.31 3.24 -4.27
CA VAL A 29 -1.22 3.43 -3.13
C VAL A 29 -0.73 2.63 -1.93
N ALA A 30 -0.28 1.40 -2.17
CA ALA A 30 0.24 0.56 -1.09
C ALA A 30 1.48 1.18 -0.45
N ASN A 31 2.40 1.66 -1.29
CA ASN A 31 3.62 2.28 -0.78
C ASN A 31 3.31 3.57 -0.03
N PHE A 32 2.36 4.36 -0.52
CA PHE A 32 1.93 5.55 0.18
C PHE A 32 1.41 5.20 1.58
N ALA A 33 0.54 4.21 1.65
CA ALA A 33 -0.05 3.83 2.93
C ALA A 33 1.01 3.34 3.90
N MET A 34 1.97 2.56 3.40
CA MET A 34 3.04 2.06 4.26
C MET A 34 3.92 3.20 4.76
N ASP A 35 4.20 4.17 3.90
CA ASP A 35 5.00 5.33 4.29
C ASP A 35 4.30 6.13 5.39
N VAL A 36 3.01 6.35 5.26
CA VAL A 36 2.26 7.08 6.29
C VAL A 36 2.27 6.28 7.59
N HIS A 37 2.04 4.98 7.50
CA HIS A 37 2.04 4.13 8.69
C HIS A 37 3.40 4.17 9.39
N ASN A 38 4.49 4.07 8.64
CA ASN A 38 5.84 4.18 9.20
C ASN A 38 6.01 5.51 9.93
N ARG A 39 5.58 6.60 9.31
CA ARG A 39 5.77 7.93 9.89
C ARG A 39 5.01 8.11 11.20
N MET A 40 3.85 7.45 11.31
CA MET A 40 3.04 7.56 12.51
C MET A 40 3.45 6.57 13.58
N SER A 41 4.38 5.68 13.28
CA SER A 41 4.78 4.61 14.18
C SER A 41 6.06 4.97 14.91
N SER A 42 6.39 4.16 15.91
CA SER A 42 7.66 4.26 16.61
C SER A 42 8.62 3.13 16.22
N TYR A 43 8.42 2.51 15.07
CA TYR A 43 9.33 1.47 14.62
C TYR A 43 10.75 2.02 14.50
N PRO A 44 11.76 1.28 14.96
CA PRO A 44 13.13 1.75 14.79
C PRO A 44 13.59 1.72 13.34
N TYR A 45 13.10 0.77 12.56
CA TYR A 45 13.43 0.62 11.15
C TYR A 45 12.15 0.57 10.35
N ALA A 46 12.20 1.17 9.17
CA ALA A 46 11.01 1.28 8.34
C ALA A 46 10.65 -0.07 7.74
N PHE A 47 9.36 -0.31 7.57
CA PHE A 47 8.84 -1.48 6.86
C PHE A 47 8.56 -1.09 5.41
N LYS A 48 8.68 -2.06 4.52
CA LYS A 48 8.27 -1.84 3.13
C LYS A 48 7.33 -2.95 2.69
N VAL A 49 6.51 -2.63 1.70
CA VAL A 49 5.58 -3.60 1.14
C VAL A 49 6.35 -4.63 0.36
N VAL A 50 6.11 -5.92 0.66
CA VAL A 50 6.76 -7.01 -0.05
C VAL A 50 5.77 -7.86 -0.82
N GLU A 51 4.49 -7.75 -0.51
CA GLU A 51 3.47 -8.52 -1.21
C GLU A 51 2.14 -7.82 -1.06
N ILE A 52 1.37 -7.76 -2.13
CA ILE A 52 -0.02 -7.32 -2.07
C ILE A 52 -0.87 -8.58 -2.08
N ILE A 53 -1.56 -8.82 -0.96
CA ILE A 53 -2.33 -10.04 -0.79
C ILE A 53 -3.66 -9.92 -1.50
N SER A 54 -4.33 -8.80 -1.31
CA SER A 54 -5.62 -8.56 -1.94
C SER A 54 -5.82 -7.07 -2.14
N ASN A 55 -6.67 -6.75 -3.08
CA ASN A 55 -6.96 -5.38 -3.43
C ASN A 55 -8.36 -5.32 -4.01
N THR A 56 -9.18 -4.44 -3.46
CA THR A 56 -10.44 -4.07 -4.07
C THR A 56 -10.47 -2.58 -4.27
N ALA A 57 -11.17 -2.14 -5.30
CA ALA A 57 -11.27 -0.73 -5.62
C ALA A 57 -12.73 -0.41 -5.84
N GLN A 58 -13.16 0.69 -5.27
CA GLN A 58 -14.55 1.13 -5.35
C GLN A 58 -14.56 2.57 -5.83
N LEU A 59 -15.38 2.82 -6.84
CA LEU A 59 -15.48 4.17 -7.35
C LEU A 59 -16.14 5.06 -6.29
N TYR A 60 -15.54 6.21 -6.09
CA TYR A 60 -15.99 7.17 -5.10
C TYR A 60 -16.22 8.49 -5.85
N PRO A 61 -17.42 8.72 -6.33
CA PRO A 61 -17.66 9.85 -7.21
C PRO A 61 -17.26 11.17 -6.59
N PRO A 62 -16.87 12.16 -7.40
CA PRO A 62 -16.88 12.08 -8.86
C PRO A 62 -15.62 11.51 -9.50
N ALA A 63 -14.49 11.53 -8.82
CA ALA A 63 -13.24 11.16 -9.49
C ALA A 63 -12.30 10.35 -8.62
N ARG A 64 -12.74 9.95 -7.44
CA ARG A 64 -11.88 9.25 -6.50
C ARG A 64 -12.12 7.76 -6.56
N VAL A 65 -11.12 7.02 -6.09
CA VAL A 65 -11.22 5.58 -5.92
C VAL A 65 -10.83 5.26 -4.49
N LYS A 66 -11.65 4.45 -3.85
CA LYS A 66 -11.37 3.94 -2.52
C LYS A 66 -10.74 2.57 -2.69
N TYR A 67 -9.50 2.46 -2.22
CA TYR A 67 -8.75 1.22 -2.28
C TYR A 67 -8.79 0.56 -0.91
N MET A 68 -9.05 -0.73 -0.91
CA MET A 68 -8.94 -1.53 0.30
C MET A 68 -7.93 -2.62 0.02
N LEU A 69 -6.80 -2.56 0.72
CA LEU A 69 -5.66 -3.40 0.46
C LEU A 69 -5.33 -4.25 1.67
N GLN A 70 -4.94 -5.49 1.41
CA GLN A 70 -4.21 -6.28 2.39
C GLN A 70 -2.83 -6.54 1.83
N ILE A 71 -1.81 -6.24 2.61
CA ILE A 71 -0.44 -6.37 2.16
C ILE A 71 0.40 -7.05 3.22
N LYS A 72 1.53 -7.58 2.81
CA LYS A 72 2.59 -7.98 3.72
C LYS A 72 3.70 -6.97 3.66
N ALA A 73 4.23 -6.63 4.81
CA ALA A 73 5.34 -5.71 4.93
C ALA A 73 6.46 -6.37 5.71
N ALA A 74 7.69 -6.03 5.36
CA ALA A 74 8.86 -6.59 6.02
C ALA A 74 9.79 -5.46 6.43
N GLN A 75 10.46 -5.64 7.55
CA GLN A 75 11.33 -4.60 8.10
C GLN A 75 12.61 -4.49 7.30
N THR A 76 12.99 -3.25 7.00
CA THR A 76 14.19 -2.96 6.23
C THR A 76 15.34 -2.60 7.15
N VAL A 77 16.52 -2.42 6.54
CA VAL A 77 17.71 -1.97 7.27
C VAL A 77 17.75 -0.45 7.40
N CYS A 78 16.82 0.27 6.81
CA CYS A 78 16.81 1.72 6.84
C CYS A 78 16.08 2.21 8.07
N GLU A 79 16.68 3.17 8.76
CA GLU A 79 16.05 3.74 9.94
C GLU A 79 14.75 4.42 9.57
N ASN A 80 13.78 4.26 10.44
CA ASN A 80 12.49 4.92 10.27
C ASN A 80 12.69 6.44 10.42
N HIS A 81 11.82 7.19 9.75
CA HIS A 81 11.86 8.66 9.77
C HIS A 81 13.09 9.25 9.10
N SER A 82 13.83 8.45 8.33
CA SER A 82 14.91 8.96 7.51
C SER A 82 14.32 9.49 6.20
N SER A 83 15.16 10.15 5.41
CA SER A 83 14.71 10.73 4.15
C SER A 83 14.88 9.79 2.97
N VAL A 84 15.32 8.56 3.19
CA VAL A 84 15.54 7.64 2.08
C VAL A 84 14.20 7.07 1.59
N ASN A 85 14.20 6.65 0.34
CA ASN A 85 13.04 5.97 -0.24
C ASN A 85 13.06 4.52 0.23
N VAL A 86 12.06 4.15 1.01
CA VAL A 86 12.02 2.84 1.67
C VAL A 86 12.00 1.71 0.65
N THR A 87 11.44 1.94 -0.53
CA THR A 87 11.39 0.88 -1.54
C THR A 87 12.78 0.46 -2.03
N ASP A 88 13.77 1.32 -1.84
CA ASP A 88 15.15 1.00 -2.23
C ASP A 88 15.93 0.32 -1.12
N CYS A 89 15.33 0.13 0.04
CA CYS A 89 16.04 -0.40 1.20
C CYS A 89 16.04 -1.92 1.18
N ALA A 90 17.15 -2.50 1.57
CA ALA A 90 17.24 -3.95 1.71
C ALA A 90 16.48 -4.40 2.95
N LEU A 91 15.99 -5.62 2.91
CA LEU A 91 15.35 -6.23 4.07
C LEU A 91 16.42 -6.65 5.07
N GLN A 92 16.07 -6.59 6.35
CA GLN A 92 16.90 -7.19 7.38
C GLN A 92 16.94 -8.69 7.19
N SER A 93 18.04 -9.31 7.58
CA SER A 93 18.05 -10.77 7.70
C SER A 93 17.10 -11.14 8.82
N ASN A 94 16.30 -12.16 8.62
CA ASN A 94 15.23 -12.49 9.57
C ASN A 94 14.28 -11.34 9.80
N ALA A 95 13.93 -10.65 8.71
CA ALA A 95 13.06 -9.49 8.81
C ALA A 95 11.73 -9.85 9.46
N GLU A 96 11.28 -8.98 10.33
CA GLU A 96 9.93 -9.10 10.89
C GLU A 96 8.93 -8.84 9.78
N ILE A 97 7.91 -9.71 9.72
CA ILE A 97 6.86 -9.63 8.71
C ILE A 97 5.55 -9.33 9.42
N MET A 98 4.79 -8.41 8.84
CA MET A 98 3.46 -8.13 9.37
C MET A 98 2.46 -8.05 8.22
N THR A 99 1.20 -8.25 8.54
CA THR A 99 0.11 -8.12 7.60
C THR A 99 -0.64 -6.85 7.93
N CYS A 100 -0.84 -6.01 6.93
CA CYS A 100 -1.51 -4.73 7.11
C CYS A 100 -2.74 -4.65 6.26
N SER A 101 -3.76 -4.01 6.82
CA SER A 101 -4.99 -3.67 6.10
C SER A 101 -5.06 -2.16 6.01
N PHE A 102 -5.16 -1.65 4.81
CA PHE A 102 -5.19 -0.21 4.55
C PHE A 102 -6.43 0.15 3.74
N THR A 103 -7.01 1.28 4.06
CA THR A 103 -8.05 1.89 3.24
C THR A 103 -7.59 3.27 2.82
N ILE A 104 -7.53 3.53 1.54
CA ILE A 104 -6.98 4.76 0.98
C ILE A 104 -7.95 5.32 -0.06
N ILE A 105 -8.09 6.63 -0.07
CA ILE A 105 -8.82 7.32 -1.13
C ILE A 105 -7.81 8.11 -1.95
N ALA A 106 -7.89 7.96 -3.27
CA ALA A 106 -6.97 8.61 -4.19
C ALA A 106 -7.66 8.91 -5.51
N VAL A 107 -7.04 9.78 -6.29
CA VAL A 107 -7.43 10.00 -7.68
C VAL A 107 -6.36 9.32 -8.54
N PRO A 108 -6.69 8.22 -9.19
CA PRO A 108 -5.68 7.48 -9.95
C PRO A 108 -5.05 8.34 -11.05
N GLY A 109 -3.75 8.26 -11.15
CA GLY A 109 -3.02 8.99 -12.18
C GLY A 109 -2.87 10.47 -11.95
N ASN A 110 -3.41 11.00 -10.88
CA ASN A 110 -3.30 12.42 -10.58
C ASN A 110 -2.50 12.61 -9.31
N TYR A 111 -1.23 12.97 -9.46
CA TYR A 111 -0.33 13.09 -8.33
C TYR A 111 -0.42 14.44 -7.63
N PHE A 112 -1.18 15.39 -8.20
CA PHE A 112 -1.37 16.69 -7.57
C PHE A 112 -2.43 16.65 -6.48
N ILE A 113 -3.33 15.67 -6.54
CA ILE A 113 -4.37 15.55 -5.51
C ILE A 113 -3.86 14.55 -4.48
N PRO A 114 -3.78 14.97 -3.21
CA PRO A 114 -3.23 14.12 -2.17
C PRO A 114 -4.06 12.85 -1.96
N LYS A 115 -3.37 11.76 -1.69
CA LYS A 115 -4.01 10.57 -1.22
C LYS A 115 -4.32 10.70 0.26
N HIS A 116 -5.33 9.99 0.72
CA HIS A 116 -5.70 10.00 2.12
C HIS A 116 -5.80 8.59 2.65
N LEU A 117 -5.06 8.32 3.71
CA LEU A 117 -5.15 7.05 4.42
C LEU A 117 -6.28 7.15 5.42
N LEU A 118 -7.35 6.39 5.19
CA LEU A 118 -8.54 6.43 6.04
C LEU A 118 -8.42 5.48 7.22
N SER A 119 -7.79 4.34 7.03
CA SER A 119 -7.57 3.41 8.12
C SER A 119 -6.33 2.60 7.83
N ASP A 120 -5.64 2.21 8.90
CA ASP A 120 -4.47 1.38 8.81
C ASP A 120 -4.39 0.50 10.04
N GLN A 121 -4.13 -0.77 9.83
CA GLN A 121 -4.03 -1.73 10.91
C GLN A 121 -3.04 -2.81 10.50
N CYS A 122 -2.02 -2.99 11.30
CA CYS A 122 -0.99 -3.98 11.04
C CYS A 122 -0.87 -4.93 12.22
N VAL A 123 -0.71 -6.20 11.92
CA VAL A 123 -0.53 -7.22 12.96
C VAL A 123 0.60 -8.17 12.60
#